data_25aa710bed4a3de6c206e4bfc652caca
#
_entry.id   25aa710bed4a3de6c206e4bfc652caca
#
_cell.length_a   1.000
_cell.length_b   1.000
_cell.length_c   1.000
_cell.angle_alpha   90.00
_cell.angle_beta   90.00
_cell.angle_gamma   90.00
#
_symmetry.space_group_name_H-M   'P 1'
#
loop_
_entity.id
_entity.type
_entity.pdbx_description
1 polymer ?
#
loop_
_entity_poly.entity_id
_entity_poly.type
_entity_poly.pdbx_seq_one_letter_code
_entity_poly.pdbx_strand_id
1 'polypeptide(L)'
;MTRNGRTEHLAYSTLVHAGDTWEEMRESLETFAPQVKARVSPDDPYAVSLRISGASAQTLTDDAEERARLRRWLDEHDMYVYTVNAFPYGPFKGRTVMEDVYEPDWSTEERVTYTCQVADILAEVAPDDVSPSIQTAPLAFRPKVRTEDDVLHLTENLLRVVAHLVDLEARTGRRVKLALEPEPYCYLETTAETITYFQERVWSAAGLATFSRLSGLPVSEAIGALRRHLGVVFDICHQSVEFEDITGSLRALVDAGVPVFKLQAAAALRVPDVTAETVAALEPFTDTIYLSQTTERRDGELTRLLNLSDAIEEWRRDPEPKREWRTHFHVPVFLDDLGAFSTTRSGIEQALAVQAELDLSDHLEIETYTWDVLPAHLKTGDIVEYVSRELEWLSGTLAACRERR
;
A
#
# COMPACT_ATOMS: atom_id res chain seq x y z
N MET A 1 -18.37 7.52 -2.11
CA MET A 1 -19.66 7.20 -1.41
C MET A 1 -19.73 7.96 -0.08
N THR A 2 -20.81 8.66 0.22
CA THR A 2 -20.94 9.43 1.48
C THR A 2 -21.79 8.67 2.48
N ARG A 3 -21.26 8.39 3.69
CA ARG A 3 -22.00 7.74 4.78
C ARG A 3 -21.68 8.38 6.12
N ASN A 4 -22.69 8.55 7.00
CA ASN A 4 -22.55 9.19 8.32
C ASN A 4 -21.81 10.54 8.29
N GLY A 5 -21.90 11.27 7.15
CA GLY A 5 -21.15 12.52 6.94
C GLY A 5 -19.68 12.31 6.56
N ARG A 6 -19.21 11.07 6.33
CA ARG A 6 -17.89 10.75 5.79
C ARG A 6 -18.00 10.29 4.35
N THR A 7 -17.04 10.69 3.54
CA THR A 7 -16.90 10.24 2.15
C THR A 7 -15.82 9.15 2.11
N GLU A 8 -16.20 7.93 1.70
CA GLU A 8 -15.20 6.91 1.39
C GLU A 8 -14.72 7.09 -0.04
N HIS A 9 -13.42 7.00 -0.21
CA HIS A 9 -12.74 7.08 -1.48
C HIS A 9 -12.31 5.69 -1.90
N LEU A 10 -12.64 5.29 -3.11
CA LEU A 10 -12.25 4.00 -3.71
C LEU A 10 -11.66 4.24 -5.09
N ALA A 11 -10.45 3.76 -5.31
CA ALA A 11 -9.79 3.76 -6.61
C ALA A 11 -8.89 2.54 -6.78
N TYR A 12 -8.34 2.37 -7.97
CA TYR A 12 -7.22 1.48 -8.20
C TYR A 12 -5.90 2.27 -8.14
N SER A 13 -4.81 1.60 -7.81
CA SER A 13 -3.47 2.19 -7.81
C SER A 13 -2.96 2.39 -9.25
N THR A 14 -2.62 3.64 -9.60
CA THR A 14 -2.02 3.92 -10.91
C THR A 14 -0.61 3.32 -11.07
N LEU A 15 -0.06 2.68 -10.04
CA LEU A 15 1.17 1.88 -10.10
C LEU A 15 1.10 0.74 -11.15
N VAL A 16 -0.12 0.30 -11.51
CA VAL A 16 -0.33 -0.72 -12.55
C VAL A 16 0.12 -0.23 -13.93
N HIS A 17 0.14 1.08 -14.17
CA HIS A 17 0.55 1.67 -15.44
C HIS A 17 2.05 1.91 -15.50
N ALA A 18 2.61 1.90 -16.71
CA ALA A 18 3.99 2.29 -16.93
C ALA A 18 4.17 3.81 -16.78
N GLY A 19 5.38 4.22 -16.50
CA GLY A 19 5.80 5.61 -16.35
C GLY A 19 6.65 5.83 -15.10
N ASP A 20 7.71 6.64 -15.25
CA ASP A 20 8.58 7.03 -14.14
C ASP A 20 8.79 8.55 -14.09
N THR A 21 8.90 9.19 -15.23
CA THR A 21 8.87 10.65 -15.33
C THR A 21 7.45 11.18 -15.17
N TRP A 22 7.32 12.43 -14.75
CA TRP A 22 6.01 13.06 -14.62
C TRP A 22 5.22 13.06 -15.94
N GLU A 23 5.91 13.29 -17.06
CA GLU A 23 5.28 13.29 -18.38
C GLU A 23 4.64 11.93 -18.69
N GLU A 24 5.38 10.82 -18.49
CA GLU A 24 4.89 9.46 -18.72
C GLU A 24 3.74 9.09 -17.78
N MET A 25 3.84 9.44 -16.48
CA MET A 25 2.79 9.19 -15.50
C MET A 25 1.52 9.98 -15.82
N ARG A 26 1.66 11.24 -16.22
CA ARG A 26 0.55 12.09 -16.62
C ARG A 26 -0.12 11.53 -17.87
N GLU A 27 0.63 11.12 -18.90
CA GLU A 27 0.09 10.49 -20.10
C GLU A 27 -0.69 9.22 -19.77
N SER A 28 -0.16 8.38 -18.88
CA SER A 28 -0.86 7.17 -18.38
C SER A 28 -2.14 7.53 -17.64
N LEU A 29 -2.10 8.50 -16.72
CA LEU A 29 -3.28 8.97 -16.00
C LEU A 29 -4.35 9.50 -16.95
N GLU A 30 -3.98 10.39 -17.88
CA GLU A 30 -4.87 11.01 -18.86
C GLU A 30 -5.49 9.95 -19.82
N THR A 31 -4.75 8.87 -20.09
CA THR A 31 -5.21 7.79 -20.98
C THR A 31 -6.19 6.85 -20.26
N PHE A 32 -5.86 6.38 -19.07
CA PHE A 32 -6.58 5.25 -18.46
C PHE A 32 -7.67 5.68 -17.48
N ALA A 33 -7.43 6.69 -16.63
CA ALA A 33 -8.37 7.05 -15.57
C ALA A 33 -9.76 7.48 -16.09
N PRO A 34 -9.89 8.26 -17.18
CA PRO A 34 -11.21 8.58 -17.75
C PRO A 34 -11.98 7.38 -18.25
N GLN A 35 -11.27 6.37 -18.80
CA GLN A 35 -11.90 5.15 -19.30
C GLN A 35 -12.41 4.28 -18.15
N VAL A 36 -11.66 4.18 -17.04
CA VAL A 36 -12.11 3.49 -15.84
C VAL A 36 -13.29 4.22 -15.21
N LYS A 37 -13.18 5.57 -15.01
CA LYS A 37 -14.29 6.38 -14.50
C LYS A 37 -15.58 6.16 -15.29
N ALA A 38 -15.51 6.20 -16.62
CA ALA A 38 -16.68 6.02 -17.48
C ALA A 38 -17.40 4.68 -17.27
N ARG A 39 -16.69 3.65 -16.76
CA ARG A 39 -17.29 2.34 -16.46
C ARG A 39 -17.84 2.26 -15.04
N VAL A 40 -17.08 2.74 -14.04
CA VAL A 40 -17.39 2.47 -12.62
C VAL A 40 -18.06 3.64 -11.90
N SER A 41 -17.92 4.87 -12.40
CA SER A 41 -18.48 6.11 -11.79
C SER A 41 -18.82 7.15 -12.86
N PRO A 42 -19.70 6.85 -13.85
CA PRO A 42 -19.95 7.76 -14.97
C PRO A 42 -20.55 9.10 -14.55
N ASP A 43 -21.40 9.10 -13.53
CA ASP A 43 -22.21 10.25 -13.12
C ASP A 43 -21.72 10.93 -11.83
N ASP A 44 -20.75 10.33 -11.12
CA ASP A 44 -20.24 10.85 -9.85
C ASP A 44 -18.73 11.19 -9.94
N PRO A 45 -18.22 12.08 -9.06
CA PRO A 45 -16.79 12.34 -8.94
C PRO A 45 -15.99 11.04 -8.68
N TYR A 46 -14.85 10.89 -9.37
CA TYR A 46 -14.02 9.70 -9.28
C TYR A 46 -12.70 9.98 -8.54
N ALA A 47 -12.46 9.18 -7.50
CA ALA A 47 -11.23 9.22 -6.71
C ALA A 47 -10.05 8.62 -7.49
N VAL A 48 -8.88 9.20 -7.35
CA VAL A 48 -7.63 8.74 -7.98
C VAL A 48 -6.60 8.42 -6.91
N SER A 49 -6.04 7.21 -6.96
CA SER A 49 -4.81 6.86 -6.27
C SER A 49 -3.64 7.05 -7.23
N LEU A 50 -2.85 8.07 -7.00
CA LEU A 50 -1.78 8.47 -7.90
C LEU A 50 -0.44 7.89 -7.43
N ARG A 51 0.32 7.28 -8.34
CA ARG A 51 1.74 7.03 -8.10
C ARG A 51 2.51 8.32 -8.38
N ILE A 52 3.48 8.65 -7.52
CA ILE A 52 4.47 9.72 -7.77
C ILE A 52 5.86 9.14 -7.52
N SER A 53 6.73 9.09 -8.54
CA SER A 53 8.15 8.72 -8.38
C SER A 53 8.98 9.87 -7.83
N GLY A 54 10.24 9.60 -7.44
CA GLY A 54 11.18 10.65 -7.04
C GLY A 54 11.42 11.69 -8.15
N ALA A 55 11.55 11.24 -9.41
CA ALA A 55 11.70 12.13 -10.56
C ALA A 55 10.45 13.00 -10.78
N SER A 56 9.27 12.39 -10.66
CA SER A 56 7.99 13.10 -10.79
C SER A 56 7.76 14.09 -9.66
N ALA A 57 8.12 13.72 -8.41
CA ALA A 57 8.05 14.62 -7.26
C ALA A 57 8.94 15.85 -7.44
N GLN A 58 10.17 15.66 -7.94
CA GLN A 58 11.08 16.77 -8.23
C GLN A 58 10.49 17.69 -9.31
N THR A 59 10.01 17.15 -10.42
CA THR A 59 9.38 17.93 -11.50
C THR A 59 8.19 18.74 -10.97
N LEU A 60 7.29 18.09 -10.23
CA LEU A 60 6.12 18.76 -9.69
C LEU A 60 6.48 19.79 -8.60
N THR A 61 7.57 19.61 -7.86
CA THR A 61 8.06 20.58 -6.89
C THR A 61 8.58 21.85 -7.61
N ASP A 62 9.35 21.67 -8.66
CA ASP A 62 9.99 22.77 -9.39
C ASP A 62 9.02 23.53 -10.30
N ASP A 63 7.95 22.87 -10.76
CA ASP A 63 7.00 23.43 -11.74
C ASP A 63 5.59 23.59 -11.15
N ALA A 64 5.28 24.79 -10.65
CA ALA A 64 3.95 25.13 -10.13
C ALA A 64 2.87 25.11 -11.23
N GLU A 65 3.22 25.36 -12.50
CA GLU A 65 2.26 25.33 -13.60
C GLU A 65 1.81 23.89 -13.92
N GLU A 66 2.70 22.91 -13.81
CA GLU A 66 2.35 21.49 -13.95
C GLU A 66 1.42 21.03 -12.81
N ARG A 67 1.64 21.47 -11.55
CA ARG A 67 0.71 21.19 -10.46
C ARG A 67 -0.67 21.80 -10.72
N ALA A 68 -0.70 23.06 -11.14
CA ALA A 68 -1.93 23.75 -11.49
C ALA A 68 -2.63 23.10 -12.70
N ARG A 69 -1.87 22.60 -13.68
CA ARG A 69 -2.38 21.84 -14.83
C ARG A 69 -3.03 20.53 -14.38
N LEU A 70 -2.36 19.77 -13.52
CA LEU A 70 -2.91 18.53 -12.96
C LEU A 70 -4.25 18.80 -12.26
N ARG A 71 -4.31 19.83 -11.39
CA ARG A 71 -5.55 20.18 -10.69
C ARG A 71 -6.66 20.55 -11.67
N ARG A 72 -6.40 21.43 -12.64
CA ARG A 72 -7.40 21.79 -13.67
C ARG A 72 -7.90 20.57 -14.43
N TRP A 73 -6.97 19.68 -14.85
CA TRP A 73 -7.33 18.48 -15.59
C TRP A 73 -8.24 17.55 -14.76
N LEU A 74 -7.94 17.37 -13.48
CA LEU A 74 -8.77 16.59 -12.56
C LEU A 74 -10.17 17.20 -12.44
N ASP A 75 -10.25 18.52 -12.21
CA ASP A 75 -11.53 19.24 -12.09
C ASP A 75 -12.36 19.13 -13.39
N GLU A 76 -11.73 19.30 -14.56
CA GLU A 76 -12.39 19.18 -15.88
C GLU A 76 -12.95 17.79 -16.16
N HIS A 77 -12.37 16.75 -15.56
CA HIS A 77 -12.81 15.36 -15.74
C HIS A 77 -13.63 14.83 -14.56
N ASP A 78 -14.01 15.70 -13.62
CA ASP A 78 -14.72 15.34 -12.40
C ASP A 78 -14.00 14.21 -11.63
N MET A 79 -12.70 14.39 -11.43
CA MET A 79 -11.80 13.51 -10.69
C MET A 79 -11.05 14.26 -9.61
N TYR A 80 -10.53 13.51 -8.62
CA TYR A 80 -9.73 14.09 -7.55
C TYR A 80 -8.74 13.08 -6.96
N VAL A 81 -7.58 13.57 -6.51
CA VAL A 81 -6.58 12.74 -5.81
C VAL A 81 -6.91 12.69 -4.31
N TYR A 82 -6.97 11.48 -3.74
CA TYR A 82 -7.17 11.27 -2.31
C TYR A 82 -6.00 10.56 -1.63
N THR A 83 -5.16 9.87 -2.40
CA THR A 83 -3.97 9.16 -1.90
C THR A 83 -2.89 9.12 -2.96
N VAL A 84 -1.64 9.05 -2.50
CA VAL A 84 -0.47 8.84 -3.36
C VAL A 84 0.27 7.61 -2.91
N ASN A 85 0.60 6.73 -3.85
CA ASN A 85 1.59 5.69 -3.67
C ASN A 85 2.99 6.30 -3.89
N ALA A 86 3.70 6.56 -2.80
CA ALA A 86 5.08 7.04 -2.75
C ALA A 86 6.02 5.97 -2.17
N PHE A 87 5.70 4.70 -2.35
CA PHE A 87 6.53 3.59 -1.94
C PHE A 87 7.70 3.41 -2.91
N PRO A 88 7.51 3.06 -4.20
CA PRO A 88 8.61 2.97 -5.14
C PRO A 88 9.09 4.37 -5.55
N TYR A 89 10.34 4.67 -5.21
CA TYR A 89 10.99 5.93 -5.56
C TYR A 89 11.43 5.97 -7.03
N GLY A 90 12.09 4.90 -7.47
CA GLY A 90 12.62 4.75 -8.83
C GLY A 90 11.64 4.12 -9.81
N PRO A 91 12.12 3.83 -11.04
CA PRO A 91 11.37 3.11 -12.05
C PRO A 91 10.85 1.78 -11.52
N PHE A 92 9.54 1.52 -11.70
CA PHE A 92 8.88 0.32 -11.19
C PHE A 92 8.48 -0.66 -12.31
N LYS A 93 8.31 -0.17 -13.54
CA LYS A 93 7.90 -0.96 -14.70
C LYS A 93 9.02 -1.06 -15.73
N GLY A 94 9.02 -2.16 -16.52
CA GLY A 94 9.90 -2.32 -17.68
C GLY A 94 11.36 -2.71 -17.36
N ARG A 95 11.71 -2.98 -16.10
CA ARG A 95 13.04 -3.44 -15.67
C ARG A 95 12.93 -4.32 -14.43
N THR A 96 14.01 -5.05 -14.14
CA THR A 96 14.15 -5.76 -12.86
C THR A 96 14.22 -4.76 -11.71
N VAL A 97 13.41 -4.95 -10.69
CA VAL A 97 13.26 -4.06 -9.53
C VAL A 97 13.78 -4.74 -8.26
N MET A 98 13.29 -5.94 -7.94
CA MET A 98 13.68 -6.71 -6.76
C MET A 98 13.75 -5.83 -5.48
N GLU A 99 14.76 -6.02 -4.62
CA GLU A 99 14.95 -5.26 -3.38
C GLU A 99 15.25 -3.75 -3.58
N ASP A 100 15.59 -3.33 -4.80
CA ASP A 100 15.76 -1.90 -5.13
C ASP A 100 14.46 -1.11 -4.98
N VAL A 101 13.29 -1.79 -4.90
CA VAL A 101 12.00 -1.13 -4.63
C VAL A 101 11.98 -0.36 -3.32
N TYR A 102 12.76 -0.80 -2.34
CA TYR A 102 12.83 -0.17 -1.01
C TYR A 102 13.76 1.04 -0.98
N GLU A 103 14.60 1.24 -2.05
CA GLU A 103 15.59 2.30 -2.10
C GLU A 103 15.13 3.56 -2.84
N PRO A 104 15.53 4.73 -2.35
CA PRO A 104 16.17 5.02 -1.06
C PRO A 104 15.19 4.71 0.10
N ASP A 105 15.69 4.07 1.16
CA ASP A 105 14.90 3.75 2.34
C ASP A 105 14.88 4.90 3.38
N TRP A 106 14.23 4.70 4.53
CA TRP A 106 14.11 5.73 5.57
C TRP A 106 15.41 6.06 6.31
N SER A 107 16.53 5.38 6.00
CA SER A 107 17.85 5.78 6.50
C SER A 107 18.45 6.96 5.72
N THR A 108 17.83 7.39 4.62
CA THR A 108 18.40 8.37 3.70
C THR A 108 17.67 9.72 3.75
N GLU A 109 18.43 10.79 3.46
CA GLU A 109 17.85 12.13 3.30
C GLU A 109 16.97 12.25 2.05
N GLU A 110 17.27 11.46 1.03
CA GLU A 110 16.48 11.41 -0.21
C GLU A 110 15.04 10.99 0.07
N ARG A 111 14.83 9.96 0.92
CA ARG A 111 13.48 9.52 1.30
C ARG A 111 12.73 10.60 2.07
N VAL A 112 13.40 11.29 2.99
CA VAL A 112 12.83 12.39 3.76
C VAL A 112 12.40 13.53 2.84
N THR A 113 13.32 14.01 1.99
CA THR A 113 13.07 15.10 1.04
C THR A 113 11.91 14.76 0.09
N TYR A 114 11.97 13.59 -0.52
CA TYR A 114 10.95 13.11 -1.44
C TYR A 114 9.56 13.05 -0.79
N THR A 115 9.47 12.52 0.41
CA THR A 115 8.16 12.39 1.09
C THR A 115 7.60 13.76 1.48
N CYS A 116 8.44 14.71 1.87
CA CYS A 116 8.04 16.10 2.10
C CYS A 116 7.55 16.78 0.80
N GLN A 117 8.25 16.59 -0.32
CA GLN A 117 7.83 17.10 -1.64
C GLN A 117 6.44 16.57 -2.02
N VAL A 118 6.22 15.25 -1.87
CA VAL A 118 4.91 14.62 -2.13
C VAL A 118 3.83 15.20 -1.24
N ALA A 119 4.14 15.49 0.04
CA ALA A 119 3.19 16.10 0.96
C ALA A 119 2.78 17.52 0.52
N ASP A 120 3.75 18.34 0.13
CA ASP A 120 3.49 19.70 -0.34
C ASP A 120 2.68 19.69 -1.65
N ILE A 121 2.98 18.78 -2.59
CA ILE A 121 2.22 18.56 -3.82
C ILE A 121 0.76 18.19 -3.50
N LEU A 122 0.57 17.22 -2.60
CA LEU A 122 -0.77 16.78 -2.22
C LEU A 122 -1.60 17.87 -1.54
N ALA A 123 -0.97 18.72 -0.73
CA ALA A 123 -1.64 19.85 -0.09
C ALA A 123 -2.19 20.87 -1.11
N GLU A 124 -1.57 20.96 -2.31
CA GLU A 124 -2.03 21.85 -3.39
C GLU A 124 -3.04 21.17 -4.31
N VAL A 125 -2.88 19.87 -4.59
CA VAL A 125 -3.62 19.16 -5.64
C VAL A 125 -4.91 18.53 -5.12
N ALA A 126 -4.92 18.00 -3.89
CA ALA A 126 -6.12 17.36 -3.34
C ALA A 126 -7.24 18.38 -3.03
N PRO A 127 -8.53 17.98 -3.10
CA PRO A 127 -9.66 18.84 -2.72
C PRO A 127 -9.58 19.31 -1.26
N ASP A 128 -10.22 20.44 -0.96
CA ASP A 128 -10.14 21.07 0.37
C ASP A 128 -10.81 20.25 1.49
N ASP A 129 -11.78 19.42 1.15
CA ASP A 129 -12.53 18.56 2.07
C ASP A 129 -11.94 17.16 2.20
N VAL A 130 -10.85 16.85 1.49
CA VAL A 130 -10.13 15.58 1.57
C VAL A 130 -8.86 15.75 2.41
N SER A 131 -8.63 14.84 3.35
CA SER A 131 -7.34 14.70 4.04
C SER A 131 -6.54 13.57 3.36
N PRO A 132 -5.70 13.88 2.36
CA PRO A 132 -5.05 12.85 1.56
C PRO A 132 -4.00 12.07 2.35
N SER A 133 -3.69 10.85 1.89
CA SER A 133 -2.65 10.01 2.46
C SER A 133 -1.49 9.76 1.50
N ILE A 134 -0.30 9.58 2.07
CA ILE A 134 0.90 9.12 1.39
C ILE A 134 1.18 7.71 1.88
N GLN A 135 1.17 6.73 1.00
CA GLN A 135 1.67 5.37 1.24
C GLN A 135 3.18 5.36 1.08
N THR A 136 3.89 4.72 1.98
CA THR A 136 5.35 4.66 1.97
C THR A 136 5.88 3.33 2.49
N ALA A 137 7.13 3.03 2.11
CA ALA A 137 7.83 1.81 2.53
C ALA A 137 7.87 1.64 4.06
N PRO A 138 7.84 0.41 4.57
CA PRO A 138 7.81 0.09 6.01
C PRO A 138 9.21 0.17 6.65
N LEU A 139 9.80 1.34 6.60
CA LEU A 139 11.12 1.76 7.08
C LEU A 139 12.26 1.29 6.17
N ALA A 140 12.59 0.02 6.14
CA ALA A 140 13.68 -0.53 5.35
C ALA A 140 13.51 -2.03 5.10
N PHE A 141 14.23 -2.55 4.12
CA PHE A 141 14.40 -4.00 3.93
C PHE A 141 15.10 -4.61 5.15
N ARG A 142 14.49 -5.63 5.77
CA ARG A 142 14.89 -6.20 7.07
C ARG A 142 16.39 -6.52 7.17
N PRO A 143 17.06 -7.13 6.17
CA PRO A 143 18.49 -7.44 6.26
C PRO A 143 19.43 -6.23 6.41
N LYS A 144 18.95 -5.01 6.13
CA LYS A 144 19.73 -3.77 6.27
C LYS A 144 19.66 -3.20 7.68
N VAL A 145 18.66 -3.53 8.47
CA VAL A 145 18.49 -3.07 9.85
C VAL A 145 19.17 -4.04 10.80
N ARG A 146 20.33 -3.67 11.33
CA ARG A 146 21.19 -4.57 12.09
C ARG A 146 21.39 -4.17 13.53
N THR A 147 21.19 -2.90 13.85
CA THR A 147 21.48 -2.32 15.17
C THR A 147 20.30 -1.49 15.66
N GLU A 148 20.29 -1.25 16.96
CA GLU A 148 19.35 -0.31 17.58
C GLU A 148 19.52 1.12 17.03
N ASP A 149 20.75 1.51 16.73
CA ASP A 149 21.04 2.83 16.16
C ASP A 149 20.45 2.99 14.76
N ASP A 150 20.39 1.91 13.96
CA ASP A 150 19.69 1.93 12.65
C ASP A 150 18.19 2.23 12.85
N VAL A 151 17.56 1.57 13.82
CA VAL A 151 16.13 1.78 14.12
C VAL A 151 15.86 3.20 14.60
N LEU A 152 16.73 3.73 15.46
CA LEU A 152 16.60 5.10 15.95
C LEU A 152 16.74 6.11 14.82
N HIS A 153 17.68 5.90 13.90
CA HIS A 153 17.87 6.77 12.74
C HIS A 153 16.69 6.75 11.77
N LEU A 154 16.20 5.55 11.42
CA LEU A 154 14.99 5.39 10.62
C LEU A 154 13.79 6.10 11.26
N THR A 155 13.63 5.95 12.58
CA THR A 155 12.53 6.56 13.33
C THR A 155 12.68 8.10 13.37
N GLU A 156 13.88 8.65 13.59
CA GLU A 156 14.08 10.10 13.57
C GLU A 156 13.74 10.70 12.20
N ASN A 157 14.17 10.08 11.10
CA ASN A 157 13.83 10.53 9.76
C ASN A 157 12.31 10.49 9.49
N LEU A 158 11.63 9.42 9.91
CA LEU A 158 10.17 9.35 9.85
C LEU A 158 9.52 10.50 10.64
N LEU A 159 9.97 10.75 11.88
CA LEU A 159 9.43 11.81 12.72
C LEU A 159 9.72 13.22 12.15
N ARG A 160 10.81 13.43 11.42
CA ARG A 160 11.09 14.68 10.69
C ARG A 160 10.00 14.95 9.63
N VAL A 161 9.63 13.93 8.86
CA VAL A 161 8.54 14.08 7.89
C VAL A 161 7.21 14.36 8.58
N VAL A 162 6.90 13.67 9.68
CA VAL A 162 5.66 13.95 10.43
C VAL A 162 5.65 15.37 11.01
N ALA A 163 6.79 15.89 11.46
CA ALA A 163 6.92 17.28 11.89
C ALA A 163 6.66 18.27 10.73
N HIS A 164 7.14 17.96 9.51
CA HIS A 164 6.81 18.72 8.31
C HIS A 164 5.30 18.70 8.01
N LEU A 165 4.62 17.55 8.15
CA LEU A 165 3.17 17.46 7.96
C LEU A 165 2.38 18.32 8.95
N VAL A 166 2.83 18.39 10.20
CA VAL A 166 2.23 19.26 11.22
C VAL A 166 2.41 20.75 10.86
N ASP A 167 3.60 21.14 10.44
CA ASP A 167 3.86 22.51 9.97
C ASP A 167 3.05 22.84 8.72
N LEU A 168 2.94 21.90 7.78
CA LEU A 168 2.14 22.03 6.57
C LEU A 168 0.65 22.27 6.92
N GLU A 169 0.07 21.47 7.85
CA GLU A 169 -1.30 21.67 8.32
C GLU A 169 -1.45 23.06 8.97
N ALA A 170 -0.50 23.48 9.79
CA ALA A 170 -0.54 24.79 10.46
C ALA A 170 -0.48 25.98 9.48
N ARG A 171 0.33 25.88 8.42
CA ARG A 171 0.51 26.93 7.40
C ARG A 171 -0.63 27.01 6.40
N THR A 172 -1.20 25.87 6.02
CA THR A 172 -2.12 25.76 4.88
C THR A 172 -3.55 25.39 5.27
N GLY A 173 -3.75 24.87 6.48
CA GLY A 173 -5.00 24.25 6.89
C GLY A 173 -5.22 22.85 6.27
N ARG A 174 -4.26 22.35 5.49
CA ARG A 174 -4.36 21.09 4.73
C ARG A 174 -3.72 19.96 5.52
N ARG A 175 -4.51 18.96 5.89
CA ARG A 175 -4.00 17.78 6.58
C ARG A 175 -3.59 16.72 5.58
N VAL A 176 -2.30 16.36 5.58
CA VAL A 176 -1.76 15.21 4.86
C VAL A 176 -1.39 14.13 5.87
N LYS A 177 -1.66 12.87 5.54
CA LYS A 177 -1.42 11.69 6.38
C LYS A 177 -0.29 10.87 5.79
N LEU A 178 0.63 10.36 6.61
CA LEU A 178 1.68 9.42 6.21
C LEU A 178 1.33 8.03 6.71
N ALA A 179 1.32 7.04 5.83
CA ALA A 179 0.94 5.67 6.13
C ALA A 179 2.08 4.71 5.77
N LEU A 180 2.70 4.09 6.78
CA LEU A 180 3.65 3.00 6.61
C LEU A 180 2.90 1.75 6.13
N GLU A 181 3.49 1.01 5.21
CA GLU A 181 2.91 -0.20 4.63
C GLU A 181 3.70 -1.45 5.03
N PRO A 182 3.35 -2.13 6.13
CA PRO A 182 4.03 -3.37 6.51
C PRO A 182 4.01 -4.41 5.40
N GLU A 183 5.17 -5.01 5.14
CA GLU A 183 5.39 -5.91 4.01
C GLU A 183 6.33 -7.05 4.37
N PRO A 184 6.10 -8.29 3.85
CA PRO A 184 7.04 -9.40 4.05
C PRO A 184 8.49 -9.04 3.74
N TYR A 185 9.42 -9.50 4.60
CA TYR A 185 10.87 -9.21 4.55
C TYR A 185 11.27 -7.75 4.86
N CYS A 186 10.35 -6.88 5.21
CA CYS A 186 10.67 -5.53 5.69
C CYS A 186 10.84 -5.48 7.21
N TYR A 187 11.37 -4.37 7.72
CA TYR A 187 11.54 -4.18 9.16
C TYR A 187 10.20 -4.23 9.89
N LEU A 188 9.16 -3.63 9.32
CA LEU A 188 7.77 -3.84 9.75
C LEU A 188 7.15 -4.86 8.78
N GLU A 189 6.88 -6.05 9.26
CA GLU A 189 6.38 -7.16 8.46
C GLU A 189 4.97 -7.55 8.92
N THR A 190 4.78 -7.75 10.22
CA THR A 190 3.53 -8.21 10.81
C THR A 190 2.80 -7.10 11.57
N THR A 191 1.50 -7.30 11.79
CA THR A 191 0.69 -6.42 12.64
C THR A 191 1.26 -6.28 14.05
N ALA A 192 1.76 -7.37 14.64
CA ALA A 192 2.33 -7.36 15.99
C ALA A 192 3.61 -6.53 16.06
N GLU A 193 4.52 -6.67 15.07
CA GLU A 193 5.72 -5.84 14.96
C GLU A 193 5.38 -4.36 14.77
N THR A 194 4.40 -4.09 13.93
CA THR A 194 3.91 -2.73 13.70
C THR A 194 3.37 -2.08 14.97
N ILE A 195 2.53 -2.76 15.73
CA ILE A 195 2.01 -2.27 17.01
C ILE A 195 3.16 -2.00 17.98
N THR A 196 4.10 -2.96 18.11
CA THR A 196 5.27 -2.84 18.96
C THR A 196 6.12 -1.61 18.57
N TYR A 197 6.36 -1.41 17.28
CA TYR A 197 7.11 -0.25 16.78
C TYR A 197 6.44 1.07 17.17
N PHE A 198 5.12 1.20 16.96
CA PHE A 198 4.41 2.42 17.36
C PHE A 198 4.50 2.64 18.88
N GLN A 199 4.30 1.62 19.69
CA GLN A 199 4.32 1.74 21.16
C GLN A 199 5.71 1.98 21.73
N GLU A 200 6.73 1.27 21.27
CA GLU A 200 8.06 1.27 21.87
C GLU A 200 9.01 2.28 21.22
N ARG A 201 8.72 2.75 20.00
CA ARG A 201 9.56 3.73 19.29
C ARG A 201 8.84 5.07 19.13
N VAL A 202 7.75 5.09 18.38
CA VAL A 202 7.06 6.34 18.01
C VAL A 202 6.41 7.01 19.23
N TRP A 203 5.69 6.27 20.06
CA TRP A 203 4.97 6.78 21.24
C TRP A 203 5.71 6.61 22.55
N SER A 204 6.92 6.11 22.53
CA SER A 204 7.78 6.06 23.72
C SER A 204 8.12 7.47 24.23
N ALA A 205 8.54 7.57 25.48
CA ALA A 205 8.99 8.85 26.04
C ALA A 205 10.11 9.48 25.19
N ALA A 206 11.04 8.67 24.67
CA ALA A 206 12.12 9.11 23.79
C ALA A 206 11.61 9.58 22.41
N GLY A 207 10.69 8.80 21.79
CA GLY A 207 10.06 9.17 20.52
C GLY A 207 9.27 10.48 20.63
N LEU A 208 8.44 10.61 21.67
CA LEU A 208 7.68 11.84 21.92
C LEU A 208 8.58 13.06 22.19
N ALA A 209 9.67 12.89 22.93
CA ALA A 209 10.65 13.94 23.15
C ALA A 209 11.36 14.35 21.84
N THR A 210 11.75 13.38 21.02
CA THR A 210 12.34 13.64 19.68
C THR A 210 11.35 14.38 18.79
N PHE A 211 10.11 13.92 18.69
CA PHE A 211 9.09 14.57 17.89
C PHE A 211 8.77 15.99 18.38
N SER A 212 8.67 16.20 19.71
CA SER A 212 8.49 17.53 20.31
C SER A 212 9.62 18.49 19.92
N ARG A 213 10.87 18.03 19.93
CA ARG A 213 12.02 18.82 19.48
C ARG A 213 11.96 19.18 18.00
N LEU A 214 11.53 18.22 17.14
CA LEU A 214 11.45 18.41 15.70
C LEU A 214 10.29 19.30 15.27
N SER A 215 9.12 19.13 15.89
CA SER A 215 7.88 19.85 15.53
C SER A 215 7.70 21.19 16.28
N GLY A 216 8.42 21.40 17.37
CA GLY A 216 8.22 22.53 18.27
C GLY A 216 6.95 22.41 19.14
N LEU A 217 6.19 21.33 19.04
CA LEU A 217 4.99 21.11 19.86
C LEU A 217 5.38 20.69 21.29
N PRO A 218 4.59 21.05 22.31
CA PRO A 218 4.74 20.48 23.65
C PRO A 218 4.58 18.95 23.61
N VAL A 219 5.33 18.24 24.47
CA VAL A 219 5.25 16.76 24.58
C VAL A 219 3.81 16.29 24.85
N SER A 220 3.02 17.08 25.59
CA SER A 220 1.60 16.77 25.85
C SER A 220 0.72 16.75 24.61
N GLU A 221 1.12 17.41 23.52
CA GLU A 221 0.38 17.48 22.25
C GLU A 221 0.96 16.49 21.21
N ALA A 222 2.19 16.01 21.43
CA ALA A 222 2.93 15.19 20.49
C ALA A 222 2.18 13.94 20.05
N ILE A 223 1.62 13.16 20.98
CA ILE A 223 0.91 11.92 20.65
C ILE A 223 -0.35 12.18 19.82
N GLY A 224 -1.07 13.27 20.10
CA GLY A 224 -2.24 13.66 19.33
C GLY A 224 -1.88 14.06 17.90
N ALA A 225 -0.78 14.78 17.71
CA ALA A 225 -0.26 15.15 16.40
C ALA A 225 0.23 13.92 15.62
N LEU A 226 1.01 13.05 16.26
CA LEU A 226 1.46 11.79 15.65
C LEU A 226 0.30 10.93 15.15
N ARG A 227 -0.74 10.72 15.97
CA ARG A 227 -1.92 9.94 15.56
C ARG A 227 -2.74 10.58 14.44
N ARG A 228 -2.66 11.89 14.27
CA ARG A 228 -3.33 12.59 13.17
C ARG A 228 -2.60 12.45 11.84
N HIS A 229 -1.28 12.32 11.86
CA HIS A 229 -0.45 12.39 10.67
C HIS A 229 0.31 11.11 10.35
N LEU A 230 0.47 10.18 11.29
CA LEU A 230 1.17 8.91 11.10
C LEU A 230 0.28 7.73 11.44
N GLY A 231 0.18 6.81 10.52
CA GLY A 231 -0.59 5.58 10.63
C GLY A 231 -0.04 4.51 9.69
N VAL A 232 -0.89 3.59 9.30
CA VAL A 232 -0.53 2.47 8.42
C VAL A 232 -1.43 2.37 7.20
N VAL A 233 -0.88 1.83 6.13
CA VAL A 233 -1.61 1.09 5.11
C VAL A 233 -1.77 -0.33 5.63
N PHE A 234 -2.97 -0.84 5.66
CA PHE A 234 -3.19 -2.26 5.87
C PHE A 234 -3.35 -2.93 4.51
N ASP A 235 -2.26 -3.48 3.99
CA ASP A 235 -2.29 -4.29 2.78
C ASP A 235 -2.74 -5.70 3.13
N ILE A 236 -3.88 -6.10 2.56
CA ILE A 236 -4.50 -7.40 2.86
C ILE A 236 -3.71 -8.55 2.23
N CYS A 237 -3.03 -8.31 1.10
CA CYS A 237 -2.14 -9.30 0.50
C CYS A 237 -0.95 -9.60 1.41
N HIS A 238 -0.25 -8.55 1.90
CA HIS A 238 0.92 -8.69 2.74
C HIS A 238 0.60 -9.47 4.02
N GLN A 239 -0.45 -9.06 4.74
CA GLN A 239 -0.85 -9.74 5.98
C GLN A 239 -1.39 -11.17 5.72
N SER A 240 -2.00 -11.40 4.55
CA SER A 240 -2.40 -12.76 4.16
C SER A 240 -1.20 -13.65 3.83
N VAL A 241 -0.13 -13.11 3.22
CA VAL A 241 1.12 -13.85 2.98
C VAL A 241 1.76 -14.25 4.31
N GLU A 242 1.68 -13.39 5.33
CA GLU A 242 2.15 -13.68 6.69
C GLU A 242 1.24 -14.63 7.49
N PHE A 243 0.17 -15.16 6.88
CA PHE A 243 -0.80 -16.04 7.53
C PHE A 243 -1.51 -15.39 8.72
N GLU A 244 -1.62 -14.08 8.76
CA GLU A 244 -2.34 -13.39 9.82
C GLU A 244 -3.85 -13.63 9.76
N ASP A 245 -4.50 -13.59 10.92
CA ASP A 245 -5.94 -13.43 11.02
C ASP A 245 -6.33 -11.98 10.73
N ILE A 246 -6.80 -11.71 9.53
CA ILE A 246 -7.09 -10.36 9.02
C ILE A 246 -8.06 -9.62 9.94
N THR A 247 -9.11 -10.29 10.42
CA THR A 247 -10.08 -9.70 11.37
C THR A 247 -9.40 -9.34 12.69
N GLY A 248 -8.62 -10.28 13.24
CA GLY A 248 -7.89 -10.09 14.49
C GLY A 248 -6.85 -8.98 14.38
N SER A 249 -6.10 -8.93 13.29
CA SER A 249 -5.06 -7.93 13.02
C SER A 249 -5.63 -6.51 12.95
N LEU A 250 -6.71 -6.30 12.19
CA LEU A 250 -7.37 -4.99 12.11
C LEU A 250 -7.91 -4.53 13.48
N ARG A 251 -8.52 -5.42 14.26
CA ARG A 251 -8.98 -5.11 15.61
C ARG A 251 -7.82 -4.81 16.56
N ALA A 252 -6.71 -5.55 16.46
CA ALA A 252 -5.52 -5.29 17.26
C ALA A 252 -4.91 -3.90 16.98
N LEU A 253 -4.87 -3.44 15.73
CA LEU A 253 -4.46 -2.07 15.39
C LEU A 253 -5.38 -1.03 16.04
N VAL A 254 -6.70 -1.23 15.96
CA VAL A 254 -7.69 -0.33 16.58
C VAL A 254 -7.50 -0.28 18.09
N ASP A 255 -7.40 -1.45 18.75
CA ASP A 255 -7.24 -1.55 20.20
C ASP A 255 -5.93 -0.92 20.68
N ALA A 256 -4.86 -1.04 19.89
CA ALA A 256 -3.59 -0.39 20.15
C ALA A 256 -3.61 1.13 19.85
N GLY A 257 -4.64 1.63 19.18
CA GLY A 257 -4.78 3.02 18.77
C GLY A 257 -3.84 3.42 17.61
N VAL A 258 -3.41 2.44 16.78
CA VAL A 258 -2.66 2.68 15.54
C VAL A 258 -3.66 3.03 14.44
N PRO A 259 -3.59 4.25 13.84
CA PRO A 259 -4.52 4.64 12.80
C PRO A 259 -4.31 3.83 11.51
N VAL A 260 -5.38 3.29 10.96
CA VAL A 260 -5.39 2.69 9.62
C VAL A 260 -5.84 3.78 8.64
N PHE A 261 -4.90 4.36 7.90
CA PHE A 261 -5.19 5.45 6.98
C PHE A 261 -5.60 5.00 5.58
N LYS A 262 -5.28 3.76 5.24
CA LYS A 262 -5.69 3.16 3.98
C LYS A 262 -5.85 1.64 4.13
N LEU A 263 -6.92 1.08 3.57
CA LEU A 263 -7.07 -0.34 3.33
C LEU A 263 -6.73 -0.63 1.87
N GLN A 264 -5.73 -1.45 1.65
CA GLN A 264 -5.27 -1.85 0.33
C GLN A 264 -5.76 -3.27 0.03
N ALA A 265 -6.66 -3.37 -0.94
CA ALA A 265 -7.24 -4.64 -1.36
C ALA A 265 -6.39 -5.24 -2.47
N ALA A 266 -5.64 -6.24 -2.12
CA ALA A 266 -4.87 -7.08 -3.02
C ALA A 266 -4.97 -8.54 -2.57
N ALA A 267 -4.93 -9.47 -3.50
CA ALA A 267 -4.99 -10.91 -3.23
C ALA A 267 -3.67 -11.57 -3.63
N ALA A 268 -3.13 -12.39 -2.73
CA ALA A 268 -1.93 -13.19 -2.97
C ALA A 268 -2.27 -14.52 -3.65
N LEU A 269 -1.29 -15.05 -4.38
CA LEU A 269 -1.31 -16.42 -4.87
C LEU A 269 -1.19 -17.39 -3.67
N ARG A 270 -2.08 -18.37 -3.60
CA ARG A 270 -2.12 -19.38 -2.56
C ARG A 270 -2.03 -20.78 -3.15
N VAL A 271 -1.09 -21.58 -2.63
CA VAL A 271 -0.91 -23.01 -2.95
C VAL A 271 -1.31 -23.81 -1.71
N PRO A 272 -2.55 -24.31 -1.62
CA PRO A 272 -3.04 -24.96 -0.40
C PRO A 272 -2.34 -26.28 -0.08
N ASP A 273 -1.83 -26.97 -1.12
CA ASP A 273 -1.07 -28.22 -0.99
C ASP A 273 0.07 -28.23 -2.01
N VAL A 274 1.30 -28.20 -1.51
CA VAL A 274 2.51 -28.14 -2.34
C VAL A 274 2.90 -29.55 -2.76
N THR A 275 2.73 -29.84 -4.04
CA THR A 275 3.01 -31.12 -4.68
C THR A 275 3.93 -30.93 -5.89
N ALA A 276 4.45 -32.02 -6.46
CA ALA A 276 5.24 -31.95 -7.71
C ALA A 276 4.43 -31.33 -8.87
N GLU A 277 3.13 -31.56 -8.90
CA GLU A 277 2.23 -31.02 -9.92
C GLU A 277 2.03 -29.51 -9.74
N THR A 278 1.72 -29.06 -8.50
CA THR A 278 1.53 -27.62 -8.21
C THR A 278 2.84 -26.87 -8.38
N VAL A 279 4.01 -27.42 -7.97
CA VAL A 279 5.32 -26.80 -8.19
C VAL A 279 5.62 -26.64 -9.68
N ALA A 280 5.33 -27.65 -10.51
CA ALA A 280 5.51 -27.52 -11.96
C ALA A 280 4.59 -26.44 -12.56
N ALA A 281 3.38 -26.30 -12.05
CA ALA A 281 2.43 -25.27 -12.49
C ALA A 281 2.80 -23.85 -12.00
N LEU A 282 3.68 -23.70 -11.00
CA LEU A 282 4.15 -22.41 -10.50
C LEU A 282 5.22 -21.74 -11.37
N GLU A 283 5.85 -22.47 -12.30
CA GLU A 283 6.91 -21.91 -13.14
C GLU A 283 6.54 -20.60 -13.87
N PRO A 284 5.33 -20.40 -14.40
CA PRO A 284 4.93 -19.13 -15.01
C PRO A 284 4.80 -17.95 -14.03
N PHE A 285 4.81 -18.20 -12.71
CA PHE A 285 4.72 -17.20 -11.65
C PHE A 285 6.09 -16.88 -11.03
N THR A 286 7.17 -17.57 -11.46
CA THR A 286 8.54 -17.25 -11.04
C THR A 286 9.03 -16.03 -11.82
N ASP A 287 8.67 -14.88 -11.33
CA ASP A 287 9.07 -13.59 -11.90
C ASP A 287 10.48 -13.21 -11.44
N THR A 288 11.20 -12.52 -12.30
CA THR A 288 12.52 -11.94 -12.01
C THR A 288 12.49 -10.41 -11.99
N ILE A 289 11.32 -9.81 -12.11
CA ILE A 289 11.12 -8.35 -12.13
C ILE A 289 10.88 -7.84 -10.70
N TYR A 290 9.97 -8.48 -9.99
CA TYR A 290 9.59 -8.13 -8.63
C TYR A 290 10.01 -9.20 -7.64
N LEU A 291 10.12 -8.82 -6.36
CA LEU A 291 10.18 -9.81 -5.29
C LEU A 291 8.85 -10.58 -5.23
N SER A 292 8.95 -11.84 -4.91
CA SER A 292 7.81 -12.74 -4.74
C SER A 292 7.91 -13.46 -3.39
N GLN A 293 7.94 -12.65 -2.30
CA GLN A 293 8.11 -13.15 -0.94
C GLN A 293 7.10 -14.26 -0.68
N THR A 294 7.58 -15.37 -0.20
CA THR A 294 6.76 -16.57 -0.02
C THR A 294 6.87 -17.05 1.42
N THR A 295 5.72 -17.18 2.07
CA THR A 295 5.64 -17.80 3.39
C THR A 295 5.10 -19.21 3.25
N GLU A 296 5.89 -20.18 3.72
CA GLU A 296 5.50 -21.58 3.88
C GLU A 296 4.89 -21.80 5.26
N ARG A 297 3.76 -22.49 5.31
CA ARG A 297 3.22 -23.05 6.55
C ARG A 297 3.30 -24.57 6.50
N ARG A 298 4.04 -25.16 7.46
CA ARG A 298 4.20 -26.60 7.63
C ARG A 298 4.05 -26.95 9.11
N ASP A 299 3.17 -27.88 9.44
CA ASP A 299 2.92 -28.36 10.83
C ASP A 299 2.67 -27.22 11.86
N GLY A 300 2.13 -26.09 11.39
CA GLY A 300 1.88 -24.90 12.21
C GLY A 300 3.03 -23.90 12.28
N GLU A 301 4.22 -24.27 11.84
CA GLU A 301 5.40 -23.39 11.76
C GLU A 301 5.40 -22.60 10.45
N LEU A 302 5.89 -21.36 10.51
CA LEU A 302 6.04 -20.47 9.36
C LEU A 302 7.51 -20.32 8.98
N THR A 303 7.82 -20.53 7.71
CA THR A 303 9.13 -20.25 7.11
C THR A 303 8.97 -19.21 6.02
N ARG A 304 9.73 -18.13 6.12
CA ARG A 304 9.73 -17.04 5.14
C ARG A 304 10.87 -17.20 4.16
N LEU A 305 10.56 -17.04 2.89
CA LEU A 305 11.50 -17.16 1.77
C LEU A 305 11.40 -15.89 0.93
N LEU A 306 12.53 -15.40 0.45
CA LEU A 306 12.58 -14.10 -0.23
C LEU A 306 11.84 -14.14 -1.56
N ASN A 307 11.89 -15.26 -2.27
CA ASN A 307 11.23 -15.44 -3.55
C ASN A 307 10.55 -16.80 -3.67
N LEU A 308 9.55 -16.89 -4.53
CA LEU A 308 8.91 -18.15 -4.89
C LEU A 308 9.92 -19.18 -5.46
N SER A 309 10.91 -18.72 -6.22
CA SER A 309 12.00 -19.57 -6.71
C SER A 309 12.76 -20.27 -5.58
N ASP A 310 13.01 -19.55 -4.48
CA ASP A 310 13.71 -20.11 -3.32
C ASP A 310 12.86 -21.21 -2.64
N ALA A 311 11.54 -20.97 -2.53
CA ALA A 311 10.59 -21.95 -2.01
C ALA A 311 10.56 -23.22 -2.87
N ILE A 312 10.55 -23.07 -4.19
CA ILE A 312 10.59 -24.18 -5.15
C ILE A 312 11.90 -24.97 -5.01
N GLU A 313 13.04 -24.28 -4.87
CA GLU A 313 14.33 -24.94 -4.68
C GLU A 313 14.41 -25.70 -3.36
N GLU A 314 13.91 -25.12 -2.26
CA GLU A 314 13.87 -25.79 -0.97
C GLU A 314 12.97 -27.04 -1.01
N TRP A 315 11.79 -26.90 -1.62
CA TRP A 315 10.89 -28.04 -1.79
C TRP A 315 11.53 -29.16 -2.62
N ARG A 316 12.29 -28.85 -3.68
CA ARG A 316 12.99 -29.86 -4.49
C ARG A 316 14.06 -30.65 -3.69
N ARG A 317 14.63 -30.03 -2.66
CA ARG A 317 15.60 -30.67 -1.75
C ARG A 317 14.92 -31.60 -0.73
N ASP A 318 13.73 -31.23 -0.30
CA ASP A 318 12.92 -31.93 0.71
C ASP A 318 11.44 -31.95 0.29
N PRO A 319 11.04 -32.83 -0.64
CA PRO A 319 9.67 -32.83 -1.19
C PRO A 319 8.64 -33.50 -0.25
N GLU A 320 8.60 -33.11 1.00
CA GLU A 320 7.65 -33.60 1.99
C GLU A 320 6.26 -32.98 1.83
N PRO A 321 5.17 -33.74 2.06
CA PRO A 321 3.79 -33.28 1.92
C PRO A 321 3.34 -32.32 3.03
N LYS A 322 2.11 -31.80 2.90
CA LYS A 322 1.40 -30.94 3.86
C LYS A 322 2.06 -29.59 4.08
N ARG A 323 2.41 -28.93 3.00
CA ARG A 323 2.84 -27.54 2.98
C ARG A 323 1.81 -26.68 2.30
N GLU A 324 1.53 -25.51 2.85
CA GLU A 324 0.80 -24.43 2.19
C GLU A 324 1.76 -23.29 1.95
N TRP A 325 1.75 -22.74 0.73
CA TRP A 325 2.47 -21.51 0.40
C TRP A 325 1.50 -20.36 0.13
N ARG A 326 1.90 -19.18 0.56
CA ARG A 326 1.31 -17.92 0.14
C ARG A 326 2.42 -17.02 -0.37
N THR A 327 2.23 -16.52 -1.59
CA THR A 327 3.27 -15.77 -2.30
C THR A 327 2.78 -14.38 -2.60
N HIS A 328 3.61 -13.38 -2.30
CA HIS A 328 3.38 -11.98 -2.68
C HIS A 328 3.48 -11.85 -4.20
N PHE A 329 2.47 -12.34 -4.87
CA PHE A 329 2.21 -12.19 -6.30
C PHE A 329 0.74 -11.84 -6.43
N HIS A 330 0.46 -10.59 -6.85
CA HIS A 330 -0.92 -10.10 -6.94
C HIS A 330 -1.69 -10.84 -8.02
N VAL A 331 -2.84 -11.36 -7.67
CA VAL A 331 -3.78 -12.03 -8.57
C VAL A 331 -5.12 -11.30 -8.56
N PRO A 332 -5.97 -11.44 -9.61
CA PRO A 332 -7.24 -10.73 -9.68
C PRO A 332 -8.08 -10.91 -8.42
N VAL A 333 -8.46 -9.80 -7.74
CA VAL A 333 -9.19 -9.86 -6.46
C VAL A 333 -10.58 -10.49 -6.57
N PHE A 334 -11.17 -10.53 -7.76
CA PHE A 334 -12.46 -11.16 -8.01
C PHE A 334 -12.38 -12.68 -8.25
N LEU A 335 -11.17 -13.26 -8.37
CA LEU A 335 -10.98 -14.70 -8.54
C LEU A 335 -10.63 -15.33 -7.18
N ASP A 336 -11.16 -16.54 -6.93
CA ASP A 336 -10.83 -17.36 -5.77
C ASP A 336 -10.13 -18.66 -6.19
N ASP A 337 -10.54 -19.21 -7.33
CA ASP A 337 -10.02 -20.43 -7.94
C ASP A 337 -9.21 -20.07 -9.19
N LEU A 338 -7.95 -20.50 -9.22
CA LEU A 338 -7.00 -20.36 -10.33
C LEU A 338 -6.63 -21.73 -10.93
N GLY A 339 -7.47 -22.77 -10.74
CA GLY A 339 -7.24 -24.12 -11.20
C GLY A 339 -6.38 -24.93 -10.23
N ALA A 340 -5.06 -25.02 -10.46
CA ALA A 340 -4.14 -25.69 -9.54
C ALA A 340 -3.91 -24.92 -8.22
N PHE A 341 -4.33 -23.66 -8.16
CA PHE A 341 -4.11 -22.73 -7.07
C PHE A 341 -5.41 -22.12 -6.61
N SER A 342 -5.34 -21.43 -5.47
CA SER A 342 -6.36 -20.52 -4.98
C SER A 342 -5.76 -19.14 -4.72
N THR A 343 -6.57 -18.23 -4.18
CA THR A 343 -6.13 -16.89 -3.81
C THR A 343 -6.37 -16.64 -2.33
N THR A 344 -5.84 -15.52 -1.83
CA THR A 344 -6.15 -15.03 -0.48
C THR A 344 -7.35 -14.06 -0.46
N ARG A 345 -8.24 -14.10 -1.47
CA ARG A 345 -9.43 -13.23 -1.60
C ARG A 345 -10.30 -13.20 -0.34
N SER A 346 -10.42 -14.33 0.36
CA SER A 346 -11.17 -14.39 1.60
C SER A 346 -10.67 -13.40 2.68
N GLY A 347 -9.39 -13.02 2.64
CA GLY A 347 -8.83 -11.97 3.50
C GLY A 347 -9.43 -10.61 3.19
N ILE A 348 -9.66 -10.30 1.90
CA ILE A 348 -10.32 -9.04 1.50
C ILE A 348 -11.77 -9.02 2.01
N GLU A 349 -12.51 -10.12 1.88
CA GLU A 349 -13.88 -10.23 2.40
C GLU A 349 -13.94 -10.01 3.91
N GLN A 350 -12.98 -10.55 4.67
CA GLN A 350 -12.84 -10.33 6.12
C GLN A 350 -12.54 -8.86 6.45
N ALA A 351 -11.59 -8.24 5.74
CA ALA A 351 -11.24 -6.83 5.96
C ALA A 351 -12.41 -5.89 5.65
N LEU A 352 -13.16 -6.16 4.57
CA LEU A 352 -14.34 -5.37 4.21
C LEU A 352 -15.49 -5.54 5.22
N ALA A 353 -15.63 -6.71 5.85
CA ALA A 353 -16.57 -6.90 6.93
C ALA A 353 -16.22 -6.04 8.16
N VAL A 354 -14.93 -5.98 8.53
CA VAL A 354 -14.45 -5.12 9.62
C VAL A 354 -14.58 -3.64 9.23
N GLN A 355 -14.26 -3.27 7.99
CA GLN A 355 -14.47 -1.91 7.47
C GLN A 355 -15.94 -1.49 7.56
N ALA A 356 -16.84 -2.36 7.14
CA ALA A 356 -18.28 -2.10 7.25
C ALA A 356 -18.72 -1.93 8.72
N GLU A 357 -18.11 -2.65 9.66
CA GLU A 357 -18.42 -2.61 11.09
C GLU A 357 -17.89 -1.36 11.79
N LEU A 358 -16.64 -0.99 11.56
CA LEU A 358 -15.90 -0.03 12.37
C LEU A 358 -15.66 1.32 11.66
N ASP A 359 -15.95 1.42 10.36
CA ASP A 359 -15.59 2.58 9.52
C ASP A 359 -14.10 2.97 9.73
N LEU A 360 -13.18 2.00 9.58
CA LEU A 360 -11.77 2.12 9.93
C LEU A 360 -11.04 3.20 9.14
N SER A 361 -11.24 3.20 7.82
CA SER A 361 -10.55 4.08 6.89
C SER A 361 -11.51 4.69 5.90
N ASP A 362 -11.28 5.96 5.58
CA ASP A 362 -11.96 6.64 4.48
C ASP A 362 -11.30 6.31 3.12
N HIS A 363 -10.11 5.70 3.12
CA HIS A 363 -9.34 5.40 1.91
C HIS A 363 -9.30 3.88 1.64
N LEU A 364 -9.86 3.49 0.52
CA LEU A 364 -9.85 2.14 -0.03
C LEU A 364 -9.13 2.15 -1.37
N GLU A 365 -8.24 1.20 -1.58
CA GLU A 365 -7.49 1.09 -2.83
C GLU A 365 -7.44 -0.35 -3.29
N ILE A 366 -7.50 -0.57 -4.60
CA ILE A 366 -7.13 -1.83 -5.21
C ILE A 366 -5.73 -1.70 -5.77
N GLU A 367 -4.85 -2.63 -5.42
CA GLU A 367 -3.52 -2.69 -5.99
C GLU A 367 -3.24 -4.05 -6.59
N THR A 368 -3.19 -4.11 -7.92
CA THR A 368 -2.81 -5.31 -8.68
C THR A 368 -1.78 -4.92 -9.73
N TYR A 369 -0.55 -4.64 -9.28
CA TYR A 369 0.52 -4.15 -10.14
C TYR A 369 1.13 -5.22 -11.05
N THR A 370 0.88 -6.48 -10.81
CA THR A 370 1.47 -7.63 -11.55
C THR A 370 0.86 -7.88 -12.93
N TRP A 371 -0.06 -7.03 -13.41
CA TRP A 371 -0.71 -7.19 -14.71
C TRP A 371 0.25 -7.57 -15.83
N ASP A 372 1.43 -6.96 -15.90
CA ASP A 372 2.40 -7.19 -16.97
C ASP A 372 2.97 -8.61 -16.95
N VAL A 373 3.20 -9.16 -15.76
CA VAL A 373 3.78 -10.48 -15.51
C VAL A 373 2.74 -11.57 -15.24
N LEU A 374 1.46 -11.22 -15.17
CA LEU A 374 0.38 -12.16 -14.95
C LEU A 374 0.31 -13.18 -16.10
N PRO A 375 0.20 -14.49 -15.82
CA PRO A 375 0.03 -15.53 -16.85
C PRO A 375 -1.13 -15.22 -17.82
N ALA A 376 -0.92 -15.46 -19.10
CA ALA A 376 -1.85 -15.04 -20.16
C ALA A 376 -3.28 -15.56 -19.98
N HIS A 377 -3.47 -16.75 -19.40
CA HIS A 377 -4.79 -17.33 -19.15
C HIS A 377 -5.58 -16.61 -18.05
N LEU A 378 -4.91 -15.81 -17.20
CA LEU A 378 -5.53 -14.98 -16.18
C LEU A 378 -5.78 -13.53 -16.65
N LYS A 379 -5.19 -13.11 -17.78
CA LYS A 379 -5.43 -11.80 -18.40
C LYS A 379 -6.73 -11.86 -19.21
N THR A 380 -7.83 -11.49 -18.56
CA THR A 380 -9.15 -11.44 -19.21
C THR A 380 -9.50 -10.00 -19.58
N GLY A 381 -9.51 -9.67 -20.88
CA GLY A 381 -9.76 -8.32 -21.37
C GLY A 381 -8.52 -7.41 -21.37
N ASP A 382 -8.73 -6.11 -21.56
CA ASP A 382 -7.70 -5.10 -21.42
C ASP A 382 -7.54 -4.63 -19.96
N ILE A 383 -6.53 -3.79 -19.71
CA ILE A 383 -6.25 -3.30 -18.36
C ILE A 383 -7.40 -2.46 -17.78
N VAL A 384 -8.14 -1.72 -18.61
CA VAL A 384 -9.28 -0.90 -18.16
C VAL A 384 -10.44 -1.81 -17.73
N GLU A 385 -10.73 -2.85 -18.49
CA GLU A 385 -11.74 -3.85 -18.14
C GLU A 385 -11.34 -4.59 -16.85
N TYR A 386 -10.07 -4.96 -16.74
CA TYR A 386 -9.53 -5.67 -15.59
C TYR A 386 -9.70 -4.86 -14.29
N VAL A 387 -9.18 -3.63 -14.23
CA VAL A 387 -9.30 -2.79 -13.01
C VAL A 387 -10.75 -2.39 -12.74
N SER A 388 -11.58 -2.21 -13.76
CA SER A 388 -13.00 -1.91 -13.56
C SER A 388 -13.73 -3.08 -12.87
N ARG A 389 -13.48 -4.32 -13.29
CA ARG A 389 -14.04 -5.52 -12.64
C ARG A 389 -13.60 -5.66 -11.19
N GLU A 390 -12.34 -5.33 -10.88
CA GLU A 390 -11.85 -5.34 -9.51
C GLU A 390 -12.59 -4.31 -8.65
N LEU A 391 -12.75 -3.08 -9.14
CA LEU A 391 -13.48 -2.01 -8.46
C LEU A 391 -14.96 -2.36 -8.24
N GLU A 392 -15.62 -2.91 -9.25
CA GLU A 392 -17.01 -3.37 -9.17
C GLU A 392 -17.18 -4.48 -8.13
N TRP A 393 -16.26 -5.45 -8.13
CA TRP A 393 -16.28 -6.56 -7.17
C TRP A 393 -16.08 -6.06 -5.74
N LEU A 394 -15.10 -5.19 -5.51
CA LEU A 394 -14.81 -4.64 -4.18
C LEU A 394 -15.99 -3.80 -3.66
N SER A 395 -16.50 -2.90 -4.49
CA SER A 395 -17.64 -2.04 -4.16
C SER A 395 -18.89 -2.87 -3.82
N GLY A 396 -19.20 -3.89 -4.65
CA GLY A 396 -20.32 -4.79 -4.42
C GLY A 396 -20.16 -5.62 -3.15
N THR A 397 -18.95 -6.11 -2.88
CA THR A 397 -18.66 -6.89 -1.66
C THR A 397 -18.80 -6.02 -0.42
N LEU A 398 -18.28 -4.78 -0.43
CA LEU A 398 -18.44 -3.84 0.69
C LEU A 398 -19.91 -3.48 0.93
N ALA A 399 -20.68 -3.23 -0.14
CA ALA A 399 -22.11 -2.97 -0.05
C ALA A 399 -22.84 -4.14 0.61
N ALA A 400 -22.57 -5.37 0.16
CA ALA A 400 -23.16 -6.59 0.74
C ALA A 400 -22.76 -6.81 2.22
N CYS A 401 -21.54 -6.45 2.62
CA CYS A 401 -21.13 -6.47 4.04
C CYS A 401 -21.95 -5.48 4.88
N ARG A 402 -22.29 -4.32 4.33
CA ARG A 402 -23.10 -3.30 5.00
C ARG A 402 -24.56 -3.65 5.13
N GLU A 403 -25.14 -4.31 4.10
CA GLU A 403 -26.55 -4.75 4.13
C GLU A 403 -26.79 -5.86 5.17
N ARG A 404 -25.77 -6.65 5.49
CA ARG A 404 -25.87 -7.72 6.52
C ARG A 404 -25.83 -7.20 7.98
N ARG A 405 -25.66 -5.93 8.19
CA ARG A 405 -25.71 -5.23 9.49
C ARG A 405 -27.11 -4.74 9.83
#